data_e9231b270e57a46434bda96c394f1293
#
_entry.id   e9231b270e57a46434bda96c394f1293
#
_cell.length_a   1.000
_cell.length_b   1.000
_cell.length_c   1.000
_cell.angle_alpha   90.00
_cell.angle_beta   90.00
_cell.angle_gamma   90.00
#
_symmetry.space_group_name_H-M   'P 1'
#
loop_
_entity.id
_entity.type
_entity.pdbx_description
1 polymer ?
#
loop_
_entity_poly.entity_id
_entity_poly.type
_entity_poly.pdbx_seq_one_letter_code
_entity_poly.pdbx_strand_id
1 'polypeptide(L)'
;MQQFIFYKKENYLAFTKTRTSETKLGEKIQAISNEKKWQDELKKSSAKFVLIGIPEDIGINANLGVGGAYTAWKSFLNSFFNIQHNQFLKGDSILLLSLLL
;
A
#
# COMPACT_ATOMS: atom_id res chain seq x y z
N MET A 1 -21.77 -1.21 -1.77
CA MET A 1 -20.99 -2.39 -2.21
C MET A 1 -19.50 -2.10 -1.99
N GLN A 2 -18.82 -3.01 -1.33
CA GLN A 2 -17.39 -2.88 -1.12
C GLN A 2 -16.63 -3.31 -2.38
N GLN A 3 -15.55 -2.62 -2.68
CA GLN A 3 -14.75 -2.88 -3.86
C GLN A 3 -13.26 -2.80 -3.50
N PHE A 4 -12.50 -3.80 -3.92
CA PHE A 4 -11.06 -3.75 -3.84
C PHE A 4 -10.50 -2.99 -5.03
N ILE A 5 -9.59 -2.07 -4.75
CA ILE A 5 -8.80 -1.39 -5.78
C ILE A 5 -7.37 -1.84 -5.59
N PHE A 6 -6.87 -2.65 -6.51
CA PHE A 6 -5.53 -3.22 -6.42
C PHE A 6 -4.49 -2.23 -6.94
N TYR A 7 -3.38 -2.16 -6.22
CA TYR A 7 -2.24 -1.35 -6.64
C TYR A 7 -1.25 -2.21 -7.38
N LYS A 8 -0.70 -1.67 -8.46
CA LYS A 8 0.33 -2.32 -9.26
C LYS A 8 1.69 -1.74 -8.91
N LYS A 9 2.75 -2.47 -9.26
CA LYS A 9 4.12 -2.05 -8.98
C LYS A 9 4.41 -0.65 -9.53
N GLU A 10 3.90 -0.32 -10.71
CA GLU A 10 4.06 1.00 -11.30
C GLU A 10 3.45 2.11 -10.46
N ASN A 11 2.36 1.81 -9.73
CA ASN A 11 1.76 2.78 -8.82
C ASN A 11 2.71 3.06 -7.65
N TYR A 12 3.35 2.02 -7.12
CA TYR A 12 4.32 2.18 -6.03
C TYR A 12 5.49 3.06 -6.45
N LEU A 13 5.98 2.85 -7.65
CA LEU A 13 7.11 3.62 -8.17
C LEU A 13 6.74 5.09 -8.41
N ALA A 14 5.48 5.36 -8.74
CA ALA A 14 5.00 6.73 -8.90
C ALA A 14 5.06 7.52 -7.59
N PHE A 15 4.88 6.85 -6.44
CA PHE A 15 4.99 7.46 -5.11
C PHE A 15 6.43 7.49 -4.59
N THR A 16 7.33 6.72 -5.19
CA THR A 16 8.67 6.49 -4.66
C THR A 16 9.68 7.42 -5.32
N LYS A 17 10.42 8.16 -4.51
CA LYS A 17 11.50 9.03 -5.00
C LYS A 17 12.79 8.23 -4.97
N THR A 18 13.14 7.64 -6.11
CA THR A 18 14.35 6.81 -6.21
C THR A 18 15.60 7.68 -6.20
N ARG A 19 16.64 7.20 -5.56
CA ARG A 19 17.93 7.86 -5.51
C ARG A 19 19.04 6.84 -5.72
N THR A 20 20.16 7.31 -6.29
CA THR A 20 21.36 6.49 -6.41
C THR A 20 21.86 6.12 -5.02
N SER A 21 22.30 4.90 -4.83
CA SER A 21 22.83 4.37 -3.56
C SER A 21 21.82 4.18 -2.44
N GLU A 22 20.53 4.39 -2.71
CA GLU A 22 19.47 4.16 -1.73
C GLU A 22 18.42 3.22 -2.32
N THR A 23 17.87 2.36 -1.47
CA THR A 23 16.73 1.52 -1.83
C THR A 23 15.57 1.87 -0.91
N LYS A 24 14.45 2.26 -1.50
CA LYS A 24 13.25 2.62 -0.76
C LYS A 24 12.32 1.43 -0.64
N LEU A 25 11.44 1.44 0.34
CA LEU A 25 10.44 0.37 0.50
C LEU A 25 9.61 0.22 -0.77
N GLY A 26 9.20 1.33 -1.40
CA GLY A 26 8.39 1.30 -2.62
C GLY A 26 9.02 0.53 -3.77
N GLU A 27 10.35 0.39 -3.78
CA GLU A 27 11.06 -0.36 -4.81
C GLU A 27 11.01 -1.87 -4.56
N LYS A 28 10.75 -2.30 -3.32
CA LYS A 28 10.80 -3.71 -2.90
C LYS A 28 9.46 -4.31 -2.49
N ILE A 29 8.48 -3.48 -2.13
CA ILE A 29 7.16 -3.95 -1.71
C ILE A 29 6.52 -4.80 -2.81
N GLN A 30 5.94 -5.93 -2.41
CA GLN A 30 5.28 -6.84 -3.33
C GLN A 30 3.90 -6.32 -3.71
N ALA A 31 3.49 -6.62 -4.95
CA ALA A 31 2.20 -6.23 -5.50
C ALA A 31 1.51 -7.43 -6.14
N ILE A 32 0.19 -7.36 -6.23
CA ILE A 32 -0.59 -8.34 -6.98
C ILE A 32 -0.46 -7.99 -8.47
N SER A 33 -0.07 -8.95 -9.28
CA SER A 33 0.10 -8.74 -10.72
C SER A 33 -1.17 -9.04 -11.52
N ASN A 34 -1.99 -9.98 -11.07
CA ASN A 34 -3.23 -10.36 -11.73
C ASN A 34 -4.40 -10.28 -10.74
N GLU A 35 -5.24 -9.26 -10.91
CA GLU A 35 -6.36 -9.02 -10.00
C GLU A 35 -7.33 -10.21 -9.92
N LYS A 36 -7.53 -10.91 -11.04
CA LYS A 36 -8.45 -12.04 -11.06
C LYS A 36 -7.95 -13.23 -10.26
N LYS A 37 -6.65 -13.30 -10.02
CA LYS A 37 -6.00 -14.38 -9.27
C LYS A 37 -5.35 -13.89 -7.99
N TRP A 38 -5.84 -12.79 -7.43
CA TRP A 38 -5.21 -12.16 -6.28
C TRP A 38 -5.11 -13.09 -5.07
N GLN A 39 -6.12 -13.92 -4.86
CA GLN A 39 -6.13 -14.86 -3.74
C GLN A 39 -5.03 -15.91 -3.86
N ASP A 40 -4.82 -16.43 -5.07
CA ASP A 40 -3.76 -17.40 -5.32
C ASP A 40 -2.39 -16.75 -5.16
N GLU A 41 -2.21 -15.54 -5.68
CA GLU A 41 -0.96 -14.81 -5.53
C GLU A 41 -0.66 -14.51 -4.08
N LEU A 42 -1.69 -14.14 -3.30
CA LEU A 42 -1.52 -13.85 -1.88
C LEU A 42 -1.08 -15.10 -1.12
N LYS A 43 -1.67 -16.25 -1.42
CA LYS A 43 -1.30 -17.53 -0.79
C LYS A 43 0.14 -17.93 -1.11
N LYS A 44 0.62 -17.61 -2.29
CA LYS A 44 1.97 -17.97 -2.74
C LYS A 44 3.02 -16.93 -2.36
N SER A 45 2.60 -15.77 -1.89
CA SER A 45 3.52 -14.70 -1.54
C SER A 45 4.40 -15.06 -0.35
N SER A 46 5.65 -14.63 -0.40
CA SER A 46 6.59 -14.76 0.70
C SER A 46 6.47 -13.62 1.71
N ALA A 47 5.58 -12.66 1.48
CA ALA A 47 5.41 -11.52 2.36
C ALA A 47 4.93 -11.97 3.74
N LYS A 48 5.47 -11.32 4.78
CA LYS A 48 5.08 -11.57 6.17
C LYS A 48 3.96 -10.64 6.61
N PHE A 49 3.81 -9.50 5.94
CA PHE A 49 2.82 -8.49 6.27
C PHE A 49 2.03 -8.12 5.04
N VAL A 50 0.72 -7.97 5.19
CA VAL A 50 -0.17 -7.54 4.12
C VAL A 50 -0.85 -6.25 4.57
N LEU A 51 -0.76 -5.22 3.74
CA LEU A 51 -1.39 -3.94 4.00
C LEU A 51 -2.64 -3.79 3.14
N ILE A 52 -3.71 -3.34 3.77
CA ILE A 52 -4.96 -2.98 3.10
C ILE A 52 -5.35 -1.60 3.59
N GLY A 53 -5.62 -0.69 2.67
CA GLY A 53 -6.12 0.63 3.03
C GLY A 53 -7.64 0.63 3.15
N ILE A 54 -8.18 1.18 4.22
CA ILE A 54 -9.62 1.30 4.42
C ILE A 54 -9.94 2.75 4.75
N PRO A 55 -9.98 3.64 3.74
CA PRO A 55 -10.30 5.04 3.96
C PRO A 55 -11.80 5.19 4.20
N GLU A 56 -12.18 5.37 5.46
CA GLU A 56 -13.58 5.37 5.86
C GLU A 56 -13.84 6.59 6.75
N ASP A 57 -14.76 7.43 6.31
CA ASP A 57 -15.10 8.70 6.95
C ASP A 57 -16.44 8.68 7.69
N ILE A 58 -17.16 7.57 7.70
CA ILE A 58 -18.52 7.50 8.25
C ILE A 58 -18.54 7.96 9.73
N GLY A 59 -17.62 7.42 10.52
CA GLY A 59 -17.54 7.79 11.93
C GLY A 59 -17.23 9.27 12.16
N ILE A 60 -16.33 9.82 11.36
CA ILE A 60 -15.94 11.22 11.42
C ILE A 60 -17.13 12.11 11.04
N ASN A 61 -17.81 11.78 9.96
CA ASN A 61 -18.98 12.55 9.50
C ASN A 61 -20.12 12.50 10.52
N ALA A 62 -20.34 11.34 11.15
CA ALA A 62 -21.38 11.19 12.16
C ALA A 62 -21.09 12.07 13.39
N ASN A 63 -19.84 12.37 13.68
CA ASN A 63 -19.44 13.23 14.78
C ASN A 63 -19.21 14.68 14.36
N LEU A 64 -19.76 15.09 13.21
CA LEU A 64 -19.63 16.44 12.67
C LEU A 64 -18.18 16.84 12.34
N GLY A 65 -17.32 15.85 12.14
CA GLY A 65 -15.95 16.09 11.73
C GLY A 65 -15.85 16.27 10.22
N VAL A 66 -14.65 16.59 9.76
CA VAL A 66 -14.36 16.75 8.34
C VAL A 66 -13.73 15.45 7.83
N GLY A 67 -14.29 14.86 6.78
CA GLY A 67 -13.73 13.69 6.16
C GLY A 67 -12.36 13.99 5.56
N GLY A 68 -11.58 12.95 5.26
CA GLY A 68 -10.23 13.10 4.71
C GLY A 68 -9.45 11.81 4.73
N ALA A 69 -10.11 10.68 5.01
CA ALA A 69 -9.44 9.40 5.11
C ALA A 69 -8.68 9.03 3.84
N TYR A 70 -9.24 9.35 2.66
CA TYR A 70 -8.58 9.06 1.40
C TYR A 70 -7.31 9.91 1.22
N THR A 71 -7.36 11.17 1.61
CA THR A 71 -6.20 12.06 1.56
C THR A 71 -5.12 11.58 2.54
N ALA A 72 -5.53 11.16 3.74
CA ALA A 72 -4.61 10.61 4.72
C ALA A 72 -3.94 9.34 4.21
N TRP A 73 -4.69 8.49 3.50
CA TRP A 73 -4.14 7.28 2.90
C TRP A 73 -3.05 7.61 1.87
N LYS A 74 -3.31 8.58 0.99
CA LYS A 74 -2.29 9.02 0.02
C LYS A 74 -1.05 9.58 0.71
N SER A 75 -1.23 10.37 1.76
CA SER A 75 -0.12 10.91 2.53
C SER A 75 0.69 9.80 3.18
N PHE A 76 0.02 8.79 3.70
CA PHE A 76 0.67 7.62 4.26
C PHE A 76 1.53 6.92 3.19
N LEU A 77 0.97 6.67 2.01
CA LEU A 77 1.71 6.01 0.93
C LEU A 77 2.93 6.80 0.51
N ASN A 78 2.80 8.13 0.38
CA ASN A 78 3.92 8.99 0.04
C ASN A 78 5.06 8.91 1.05
N SER A 79 4.73 8.77 2.32
CA SER A 79 5.74 8.63 3.38
C SER A 79 6.29 7.20 3.43
N PHE A 80 5.40 6.23 3.41
CA PHE A 80 5.75 4.82 3.60
C PHE A 80 6.65 4.28 2.49
N PHE A 81 6.31 4.57 1.24
CA PHE A 81 7.12 4.09 0.11
C PHE A 81 8.51 4.71 0.07
N ASN A 82 8.72 5.84 0.76
CA ASN A 82 10.01 6.54 0.78
C ASN A 82 10.86 6.23 2.00
N ILE A 83 10.43 5.32 2.87
CA ILE A 83 11.26 4.82 3.95
C ILE A 83 12.34 3.93 3.34
N GLN A 84 13.56 4.01 3.87
CA GLN A 84 14.67 3.19 3.38
C GLN A 84 14.46 1.72 3.70
N HIS A 85 14.66 0.89 2.69
CA HIS A 85 14.72 -0.56 2.82
C HIS A 85 16.08 -0.93 3.44
N ASN A 86 16.10 -1.80 4.45
CA ASN A 86 17.33 -2.26 5.08
C ASN A 86 17.09 -3.66 5.67
N GLN A 87 18.13 -4.20 6.34
CA GLN A 87 18.07 -5.56 6.87
C GLN A 87 17.03 -5.74 7.99
N PHE A 88 16.59 -4.65 8.62
CA PHE A 88 15.60 -4.70 9.70
C PHE A 88 14.19 -4.40 9.20
N LEU A 89 14.07 -3.64 8.11
CA LEU A 89 12.80 -3.29 7.51
C LEU A 89 12.87 -3.56 6.01
N LYS A 90 12.50 -4.77 5.64
CA LYS A 90 12.59 -5.25 4.26
C LYS A 90 11.28 -5.05 3.53
N GLY A 91 11.31 -4.29 2.43
CA GLY A 91 10.12 -4.05 1.62
C GLY A 91 9.53 -5.33 1.05
N ASP A 92 10.37 -6.29 0.67
CA ASP A 92 9.91 -7.57 0.12
C ASP A 92 9.19 -8.46 1.15
N SER A 93 9.25 -8.11 2.45
CA SER A 93 8.44 -8.77 3.47
C SER A 93 7.01 -8.23 3.53
N ILE A 94 6.69 -7.21 2.75
CA ILE A 94 5.42 -6.50 2.79
C ILE A 94 4.75 -6.59 1.42
N LEU A 95 3.47 -6.90 1.42
CA LEU A 95 2.63 -6.86 0.22
C LEU A 95 1.53 -5.83 0.46
N LEU A 96 1.45 -4.82 -0.41
CA LEU A 96 0.33 -3.90 -0.41
C LEU A 96 -0.74 -4.47 -1.33
N LEU A 97 -1.82 -4.97 -0.73
CA LEU A 97 -2.85 -5.67 -1.48
C LEU A 97 -3.75 -4.70 -2.22
N SER A 98 -4.41 -3.83 -1.50
CA SER A 98 -5.47 -3.04 -2.11
C SER A 98 -5.94 -1.91 -1.20
N LEU A 99 -6.75 -1.06 -1.80
CA LEU A 99 -7.61 -0.10 -1.12
C LEU A 99 -9.01 -0.70 -1.12
N LEU A 100 -9.67 -0.76 0.02
CA LEU A 100 -11.03 -1.24 0.14
C LEU A 100 -11.98 -0.05 0.29
N LEU A 101 -12.86 0.11 -0.67
CA LEU A 101 -13.86 1.19 -0.67
C LEU A 101 -15.25 0.66 -0.34
#